data_0feb45bcc4bfbf5119e1f063b34ac007
#
_entry.id   0feb45bcc4bfbf5119e1f063b34ac007
#
_cell.length_a   1.000
_cell.length_b   1.000
_cell.length_c   1.000
_cell.angle_alpha   90.00
_cell.angle_beta   90.00
_cell.angle_gamma   90.00
#
_symmetry.space_group_name_H-M   'P 1'
#
loop_
_entity.id
_entity.type
_entity.pdbx_description
1 polymer ?
#
loop_
_entity_poly.entity_id
_entity_poly.type
_entity_poly.pdbx_seq_one_letter_code
_entity_poly.pdbx_strand_id
1 'polypeptide(L)'
;IFFGTLDAGMVALDRKTGKVVWNKKFQDHKAGYTMTGAPTIVKDKKTGKVMLIHGSSGDEFGVVGELYARDPDTGEEIWMRPMVEGHQGRLNGKPSTFTGDPKAPSWPNDKDGKKVEAWSHGGGAPWQSATYDEKTNTIVIGTGNPAPWNTWKRSPGDSLYTSGQVYIEPSTGEPVGFFQHTPNDAWDFSGNNPIVLFDLEK
;
A
#
# COMPACT_ATOMS: atom_id res chain seq x y z
N ILE A 1 11.83 7.66 16.61
CA ILE A 1 10.79 6.62 16.71
C ILE A 1 9.63 7.07 15.85
N PHE A 2 9.10 6.18 15.02
CA PHE A 2 7.94 6.46 14.17
C PHE A 2 6.80 5.49 14.49
N PHE A 3 5.57 5.96 14.47
CA PHE A 3 4.38 5.12 14.62
C PHE A 3 3.16 5.75 13.97
N GLY A 4 2.29 4.90 13.44
CA GLY A 4 1.01 5.28 12.87
C GLY A 4 -0.04 5.57 13.94
N THR A 5 -1.07 6.31 13.56
CA THR A 5 -2.19 6.67 14.43
C THR A 5 -3.52 6.32 13.78
N LEU A 6 -4.54 5.99 14.57
CA LEU A 6 -5.86 5.57 14.08
C LEU A 6 -6.63 6.71 13.37
N ASP A 7 -6.19 7.94 13.51
CA ASP A 7 -6.74 9.10 12.83
C ASP A 7 -6.01 9.44 11.52
N ALA A 8 -5.47 8.39 10.85
CA ALA A 8 -4.79 8.43 9.56
C ALA A 8 -3.56 9.33 9.54
N GLY A 9 -2.79 9.31 10.61
CA GLY A 9 -1.58 10.09 10.75
C GLY A 9 -0.37 9.26 11.14
N MET A 10 0.76 9.93 11.25
CA MET A 10 2.00 9.39 11.78
C MET A 10 2.72 10.42 12.64
N VAL A 11 3.40 9.94 13.66
CA VAL A 11 4.18 10.75 14.59
C VAL A 11 5.63 10.29 14.57
N ALA A 12 6.54 11.26 14.51
CA ALA A 12 7.96 11.05 14.76
C ALA A 12 8.36 11.65 16.11
N LEU A 13 9.03 10.84 16.93
CA LEU A 13 9.55 11.27 18.22
C LEU A 13 11.08 11.18 18.23
N ASP A 14 11.71 12.15 18.85
CA ASP A 14 13.10 12.04 19.24
C ASP A 14 13.26 10.90 20.27
N ARG A 15 14.11 9.92 19.97
CA ARG A 15 14.21 8.71 20.79
C ARG A 15 14.83 8.92 22.16
N LYS A 16 15.57 10.02 22.37
CA LYS A 16 16.25 10.31 23.64
C LYS A 16 15.35 11.12 24.57
N THR A 17 14.60 12.04 24.01
CA THR A 17 13.81 13.01 24.80
C THR A 17 12.31 12.70 24.80
N GLY A 18 11.82 11.89 23.86
CA GLY A 18 10.39 11.64 23.65
C GLY A 18 9.65 12.84 23.03
N LYS A 19 10.35 13.92 22.70
CA LYS A 19 9.71 15.10 22.11
C LYS A 19 9.26 14.81 20.68
N VAL A 20 8.10 15.38 20.30
CA VAL A 20 7.58 15.31 18.94
C VAL A 20 8.51 16.08 18.00
N VAL A 21 9.03 15.39 16.98
CA VAL A 21 9.78 15.97 15.88
C VAL A 21 8.82 16.50 14.82
N TRP A 22 7.87 15.65 14.42
CA TRP A 22 6.74 16.03 13.57
C TRP A 22 5.53 15.12 13.84
N ASN A 23 4.34 15.66 13.51
CA ASN A 23 3.06 14.93 13.56
C ASN A 23 2.25 15.37 12.33
N LYS A 24 1.92 14.41 11.45
CA LYS A 24 1.24 14.70 10.18
C LYS A 24 0.08 13.75 9.94
N LYS A 25 -1.03 14.31 9.44
CA LYS A 25 -2.14 13.55 8.87
C LYS A 25 -1.89 13.35 7.39
N PHE A 26 -2.25 12.19 6.87
CA PHE A 26 -2.00 11.80 5.49
C PHE A 26 -3.27 11.58 4.69
N GLN A 27 -4.33 11.16 5.39
CA GLN A 27 -5.64 10.91 4.82
C GLN A 27 -6.74 11.32 5.78
N ASP A 28 -7.97 11.32 5.32
CA ASP A 28 -9.14 11.58 6.13
C ASP A 28 -9.61 10.31 6.85
N HIS A 29 -9.46 10.27 8.17
CA HIS A 29 -9.94 9.16 8.99
C HIS A 29 -11.46 9.02 8.98
N LYS A 30 -12.21 10.09 8.70
CA LYS A 30 -13.68 10.03 8.59
C LYS A 30 -14.12 9.31 7.31
N ALA A 31 -13.25 9.26 6.29
CA ALA A 31 -13.47 8.44 5.11
C ALA A 31 -13.20 6.94 5.36
N GLY A 32 -12.57 6.58 6.48
CA GLY A 32 -12.24 5.20 6.83
C GLY A 32 -10.74 4.90 6.92
N TYR A 33 -9.87 5.84 6.55
CA TYR A 33 -8.42 5.61 6.63
C TYR A 33 -7.89 5.57 8.05
N THR A 34 -6.99 4.63 8.30
CA THR A 34 -6.20 4.52 9.54
C THR A 34 -4.76 4.12 9.22
N MET A 35 -3.90 4.09 10.23
CA MET A 35 -2.54 3.56 10.13
C MET A 35 -2.24 2.69 11.32
N THR A 36 -2.05 1.40 11.06
CA THR A 36 -1.88 0.37 12.10
C THR A 36 -0.52 -0.32 12.04
N GLY A 37 0.11 -0.40 10.87
CA GLY A 37 1.41 -1.05 10.67
C GLY A 37 2.59 -0.24 11.18
N ALA A 38 3.64 -0.92 11.59
CA ALA A 38 4.91 -0.28 11.88
C ALA A 38 5.61 0.12 10.58
N PRO A 39 6.12 1.36 10.46
CA PRO A 39 6.84 1.79 9.28
C PRO A 39 8.23 1.15 9.19
N THR A 40 8.72 1.01 7.97
CA THR A 40 10.06 0.46 7.66
C THR A 40 10.97 1.56 7.13
N ILE A 41 12.21 1.63 7.63
CA ILE A 41 13.23 2.51 7.07
C ILE A 41 13.95 1.80 5.94
N VAL A 42 13.99 2.44 4.79
CA VAL A 42 14.65 1.96 3.57
C VAL A 42 15.69 2.96 3.12
N LYS A 43 16.89 2.48 2.79
CA LYS A 43 17.90 3.29 2.12
C LYS A 43 18.03 2.82 0.67
N ASP A 44 17.47 3.60 -0.24
CA ASP A 44 17.54 3.30 -1.66
C ASP A 44 19.01 3.27 -2.15
N LYS A 45 19.44 2.17 -2.73
CA LYS A 45 20.81 1.99 -3.21
C LYS A 45 21.13 2.82 -4.45
N LYS A 46 20.14 3.16 -5.27
CA LYS A 46 20.35 3.94 -6.50
C LYS A 46 20.62 5.40 -6.18
N THR A 47 19.86 5.97 -5.24
CA THR A 47 19.91 7.39 -4.93
C THR A 47 20.62 7.70 -3.61
N GLY A 48 20.82 6.71 -2.75
CA GLY A 48 21.30 6.86 -1.38
C GLY A 48 20.29 7.48 -0.42
N LYS A 49 19.06 7.81 -0.90
CA LYS A 49 18.03 8.46 -0.11
C LYS A 49 17.46 7.51 0.95
N VAL A 50 17.33 8.02 2.17
CA VAL A 50 16.64 7.30 3.25
C VAL A 50 15.17 7.67 3.21
N MET A 51 14.31 6.66 3.32
CA MET A 51 12.86 6.82 3.24
C MET A 51 12.17 6.04 4.35
N LEU A 52 11.05 6.56 4.80
CA LEU A 52 10.11 5.93 5.71
C LEU A 52 8.96 5.34 4.89
N ILE A 53 8.87 4.02 4.83
CA ILE A 53 7.83 3.29 4.08
C ILE A 53 6.73 2.87 5.03
N HIS A 54 5.49 3.15 4.68
CA HIS A 54 4.32 2.75 5.47
C HIS A 54 3.09 2.59 4.58
N GLY A 55 2.19 1.72 4.97
CA GLY A 55 0.91 1.54 4.30
C GLY A 55 -0.25 2.17 5.07
N SER A 56 -1.38 2.36 4.38
CA SER A 56 -2.66 2.68 5.01
C SER A 56 -3.39 1.40 5.43
N SER A 57 -4.38 1.57 6.30
CA SER A 57 -5.37 0.57 6.71
C SER A 57 -6.77 1.16 6.50
N GLY A 58 -7.82 0.32 6.54
CA GLY A 58 -9.20 0.76 6.46
C GLY A 58 -9.90 0.36 5.17
N ASP A 59 -9.32 -0.51 4.37
CA ASP A 59 -9.89 -1.02 3.13
C ASP A 59 -11.29 -1.63 3.31
N GLU A 60 -11.58 -2.24 4.46
CA GLU A 60 -12.92 -2.75 4.81
C GLU A 60 -13.98 -1.62 4.92
N PHE A 61 -13.56 -0.40 5.13
CA PHE A 61 -14.45 0.76 5.15
C PHE A 61 -14.64 1.43 3.79
N GLY A 62 -14.16 0.79 2.72
CA GLY A 62 -14.35 1.25 1.35
C GLY A 62 -13.31 2.24 0.86
N VAL A 63 -12.13 2.29 1.50
CA VAL A 63 -10.99 3.10 1.04
C VAL A 63 -9.96 2.24 0.34
N VAL A 64 -9.29 2.81 -0.65
CA VAL A 64 -8.21 2.15 -1.40
C VAL A 64 -6.96 2.08 -0.54
N GLY A 65 -6.36 0.90 -0.46
CA GLY A 65 -5.07 0.73 0.18
C GLY A 65 -3.98 1.53 -0.53
N GLU A 66 -3.17 2.25 0.23
CA GLU A 66 -2.11 3.12 -0.29
C GLU A 66 -0.79 2.86 0.44
N LEU A 67 0.29 2.72 -0.33
CA LEU A 67 1.66 2.64 0.18
C LEU A 67 2.34 3.99 -0.02
N TYR A 68 3.10 4.41 0.98
CA TYR A 68 3.79 5.70 0.99
C TYR A 68 5.27 5.55 1.25
N ALA A 69 6.05 6.41 0.60
CA ALA A 69 7.39 6.76 1.05
C ALA A 69 7.41 8.21 1.50
N ARG A 70 8.04 8.44 2.64
CA ARG A 70 8.18 9.77 3.22
C ARG A 70 9.62 10.05 3.62
N ASP A 71 9.94 11.32 3.65
CA ASP A 71 11.17 11.79 4.25
C ASP A 71 11.08 11.57 5.78
N PRO A 72 12.02 10.84 6.40
CA PRO A 72 11.95 10.52 7.83
C PRO A 72 12.16 11.74 8.73
N ASP A 73 12.85 12.78 8.27
CA ASP A 73 13.16 13.96 9.07
C ASP A 73 12.01 14.98 9.07
N THR A 74 11.27 15.05 7.96
CA THR A 74 10.23 16.07 7.76
C THR A 74 8.82 15.51 7.71
N GLY A 75 8.65 14.20 7.40
CA GLY A 75 7.36 13.55 7.15
C GLY A 75 6.75 13.92 5.78
N GLU A 76 7.46 14.65 4.93
CA GLU A 76 6.96 15.01 3.59
C GLU A 76 6.85 13.78 2.68
N GLU A 77 5.81 13.76 1.83
CA GLU A 77 5.59 12.68 0.89
C GLU A 77 6.63 12.73 -0.24
N ILE A 78 7.31 11.60 -0.46
CA ILE A 78 8.17 11.38 -1.62
C ILE A 78 7.33 10.79 -2.74
N TRP A 79 6.64 9.68 -2.45
CA TRP A 79 5.67 9.08 -3.36
C TRP A 79 4.54 8.38 -2.61
N MET A 80 3.43 8.20 -3.30
CA MET A 80 2.30 7.37 -2.88
C MET A 80 1.91 6.44 -4.03
N ARG A 81 1.64 5.18 -3.71
CA ARG A 81 1.18 4.17 -4.66
C ARG A 81 -0.09 3.51 -4.15
N PRO A 82 -1.20 3.62 -4.89
CA PRO A 82 -2.40 2.82 -4.61
C PRO A 82 -2.14 1.34 -4.89
N MET A 83 -2.75 0.46 -4.08
CA MET A 83 -2.60 -0.99 -4.21
C MET A 83 -3.78 -1.64 -4.95
N VAL A 84 -4.57 -0.86 -5.62
CA VAL A 84 -5.69 -1.32 -6.47
C VAL A 84 -5.45 -0.84 -7.90
N GLU A 85 -5.63 -1.74 -8.86
CA GLU A 85 -5.49 -1.44 -10.28
C GLU A 85 -6.41 -0.28 -10.70
N GLY A 86 -5.96 0.54 -11.65
CA GLY A 86 -6.72 1.68 -12.16
C GLY A 86 -6.57 2.98 -11.39
N HIS A 87 -5.91 2.97 -10.23
CA HIS A 87 -5.65 4.18 -9.45
C HIS A 87 -4.30 4.81 -9.76
N GLN A 88 -4.29 6.14 -9.81
CA GLN A 88 -3.09 6.92 -10.10
C GLN A 88 -2.27 7.21 -8.85
N GLY A 89 -0.97 6.95 -8.93
CA GLY A 89 -0.01 7.28 -7.88
C GLY A 89 0.39 8.76 -7.88
N ARG A 90 1.25 9.11 -6.92
CA ARG A 90 1.91 10.42 -6.82
C ARG A 90 3.41 10.27 -6.64
N LEU A 91 4.18 11.17 -7.22
CA LEU A 91 5.63 11.31 -7.03
C LEU A 91 5.97 12.78 -6.85
N ASN A 92 6.62 13.14 -5.73
CA ASN A 92 6.96 14.52 -5.36
C ASN A 92 5.74 15.47 -5.44
N GLY A 93 4.59 15.02 -4.93
CA GLY A 93 3.34 15.77 -4.88
C GLY A 93 2.62 15.95 -6.22
N LYS A 94 3.09 15.32 -7.30
CA LYS A 94 2.47 15.38 -8.64
C LYS A 94 1.90 14.01 -9.03
N PRO A 95 0.82 13.98 -9.85
CA PRO A 95 0.35 12.73 -10.43
C PRO A 95 1.48 11.95 -11.12
N SER A 96 1.52 10.66 -10.88
CA SER A 96 2.50 9.71 -11.42
C SER A 96 1.80 8.65 -12.28
N THR A 97 2.43 7.51 -12.47
CA THR A 97 1.88 6.38 -13.21
C THR A 97 0.69 5.74 -12.48
N PHE A 98 -0.15 5.05 -13.21
CA PHE A 98 -1.21 4.23 -12.65
C PHE A 98 -0.64 2.91 -12.11
N THR A 99 -1.30 2.36 -11.10
CA THR A 99 -1.04 1.00 -10.66
C THR A 99 -1.76 0.06 -11.63
N GLY A 100 -1.00 -0.67 -12.45
CA GLY A 100 -1.54 -1.52 -13.50
C GLY A 100 -2.18 -0.73 -14.65
N ASP A 101 -3.18 -1.34 -15.29
CA ASP A 101 -3.93 -0.71 -16.39
C ASP A 101 -4.92 0.34 -15.82
N PRO A 102 -4.91 1.59 -16.35
CA PRO A 102 -5.86 2.63 -15.91
C PRO A 102 -7.33 2.29 -16.18
N LYS A 103 -7.62 1.28 -17.00
CA LYS A 103 -8.99 0.77 -17.22
C LYS A 103 -9.42 -0.25 -16.18
N ALA A 104 -8.51 -0.67 -15.31
CA ALA A 104 -8.73 -1.67 -14.26
C ALA A 104 -9.45 -2.95 -14.76
N PRO A 105 -8.91 -3.66 -15.78
CA PRO A 105 -9.62 -4.79 -16.39
C PRO A 105 -9.80 -5.99 -15.42
N SER A 106 -8.97 -6.09 -14.38
CA SER A 106 -9.14 -7.11 -13.35
C SER A 106 -10.26 -6.81 -12.35
N TRP A 107 -10.86 -5.61 -12.45
CA TRP A 107 -12.02 -5.14 -11.70
C TRP A 107 -13.15 -4.79 -12.68
N PRO A 108 -13.78 -5.77 -13.33
CA PRO A 108 -14.75 -5.47 -14.37
C PRO A 108 -15.91 -4.64 -13.84
N ASN A 109 -16.29 -3.66 -14.63
CA ASN A 109 -17.30 -2.66 -14.28
C ASN A 109 -18.74 -3.14 -14.43
N ASP A 110 -18.94 -4.39 -14.88
CA ASP A 110 -20.27 -4.87 -15.22
C ASP A 110 -20.62 -6.09 -14.39
N LYS A 111 -21.63 -5.93 -13.58
CA LYS A 111 -22.34 -7.02 -12.94
C LYS A 111 -23.80 -6.90 -13.27
N ASP A 112 -24.37 -7.89 -13.94
CA ASP A 112 -25.78 -7.94 -14.33
C ASP A 112 -26.20 -6.75 -15.23
N GLY A 113 -25.32 -6.28 -16.12
CA GLY A 113 -25.57 -5.13 -17.00
C GLY A 113 -25.53 -3.77 -16.29
N LYS A 114 -25.05 -3.70 -15.06
CA LYS A 114 -24.89 -2.45 -14.30
C LYS A 114 -23.42 -2.11 -14.13
N LYS A 115 -23.06 -0.87 -14.43
CA LYS A 115 -21.74 -0.33 -14.14
C LYS A 115 -21.51 -0.28 -12.63
N VAL A 116 -20.59 -1.13 -12.16
CA VAL A 116 -20.27 -1.19 -10.73
C VAL A 116 -18.83 -0.80 -10.54
N GLU A 117 -18.35 0.31 -10.68
CA GLU A 117 -16.94 0.71 -10.50
C GLU A 117 -16.30 0.07 -9.23
N ALA A 118 -16.20 -1.26 -9.24
CA ALA A 118 -15.83 -2.06 -8.06
C ALA A 118 -14.46 -1.66 -7.49
N TRP A 119 -13.53 -1.31 -8.36
CA TRP A 119 -12.19 -0.81 -8.00
C TRP A 119 -12.23 0.49 -7.17
N SER A 120 -13.29 1.29 -7.28
CA SER A 120 -13.43 2.55 -6.52
C SER A 120 -13.85 2.34 -5.06
N HIS A 121 -14.26 1.12 -4.70
CA HIS A 121 -14.78 0.81 -3.36
C HIS A 121 -13.72 0.27 -2.40
N GLY A 122 -12.46 0.39 -2.75
CA GLY A 122 -11.37 0.09 -1.84
C GLY A 122 -10.81 -1.32 -1.96
N GLY A 123 -10.07 -1.72 -0.94
CA GLY A 123 -9.32 -2.96 -0.89
C GLY A 123 -7.80 -2.76 -0.97
N GLY A 124 -7.08 -3.87 -0.81
CA GLY A 124 -5.65 -3.93 -1.02
C GLY A 124 -4.80 -3.18 0.01
N ALA A 125 -5.31 -2.86 1.20
CA ALA A 125 -4.54 -2.11 2.17
C ALA A 125 -3.23 -2.82 2.55
N PRO A 126 -2.07 -2.17 2.42
CA PRO A 126 -0.78 -2.69 2.85
C PRO A 126 -0.56 -2.36 4.34
N TRP A 127 -1.43 -2.86 5.20
CA TRP A 127 -1.53 -2.48 6.61
C TRP A 127 -0.47 -3.09 7.53
N GLN A 128 0.39 -3.96 7.01
CA GLN A 128 1.54 -4.52 7.73
C GLN A 128 2.84 -3.80 7.37
N SER A 129 3.93 -4.19 8.01
CA SER A 129 5.26 -3.65 7.72
C SER A 129 5.79 -4.16 6.39
N ALA A 130 6.42 -3.28 5.63
CA ALA A 130 7.15 -3.65 4.43
C ALA A 130 8.47 -4.36 4.77
N THR A 131 8.93 -5.22 3.87
CA THR A 131 10.27 -5.79 3.90
C THR A 131 11.12 -5.16 2.80
N TYR A 132 12.36 -4.85 3.10
CA TYR A 132 13.30 -4.32 2.11
C TYR A 132 14.39 -5.35 1.80
N ASP A 133 14.47 -5.76 0.54
CA ASP A 133 15.55 -6.58 0.03
C ASP A 133 16.70 -5.67 -0.45
N GLU A 134 17.74 -5.60 0.35
CA GLU A 134 18.91 -4.81 -0.01
C GLU A 134 19.66 -5.39 -1.22
N LYS A 135 19.60 -6.71 -1.49
CA LYS A 135 20.33 -7.31 -2.61
C LYS A 135 19.78 -6.84 -3.94
N THR A 136 18.47 -6.85 -4.08
CA THR A 136 17.77 -6.45 -5.30
C THR A 136 17.36 -4.98 -5.31
N ASN A 137 17.51 -4.26 -4.18
CA ASN A 137 17.02 -2.90 -3.98
C ASN A 137 15.51 -2.82 -4.21
N THR A 138 14.75 -3.71 -3.58
CA THR A 138 13.30 -3.85 -3.78
C THR A 138 12.58 -3.82 -2.45
N ILE A 139 11.48 -3.07 -2.36
CA ILE A 139 10.53 -3.14 -1.27
C ILE A 139 9.51 -4.22 -1.60
N VAL A 140 9.21 -5.10 -0.65
CA VAL A 140 8.16 -6.12 -0.77
C VAL A 140 7.11 -5.84 0.28
N ILE A 141 5.85 -5.75 -0.14
CA ILE A 141 4.72 -5.49 0.76
C ILE A 141 3.54 -6.41 0.43
N GLY A 142 2.94 -6.98 1.46
CA GLY A 142 1.68 -7.69 1.34
C GLY A 142 0.50 -6.75 1.22
N THR A 143 -0.53 -7.15 0.49
CA THR A 143 -1.77 -6.40 0.28
C THR A 143 -2.98 -7.13 0.85
N GLY A 144 -3.91 -6.37 1.39
CA GLY A 144 -5.18 -6.87 1.91
C GLY A 144 -6.11 -7.42 0.84
N ASN A 145 -7.24 -7.95 1.28
CA ASN A 145 -8.32 -8.41 0.43
C ASN A 145 -8.93 -7.27 -0.41
N PRO A 146 -9.65 -7.61 -1.48
CA PRO A 146 -10.44 -6.62 -2.21
C PRO A 146 -11.69 -6.23 -1.40
N ALA A 147 -12.13 -4.99 -1.50
CA ALA A 147 -13.35 -4.53 -0.85
C ALA A 147 -14.47 -4.20 -1.88
N PRO A 148 -15.73 -4.45 -1.50
CA PRO A 148 -16.15 -5.28 -0.38
C PRO A 148 -15.68 -6.73 -0.56
N TRP A 149 -15.29 -7.42 0.53
CA TRP A 149 -14.74 -8.80 0.46
C TRP A 149 -15.71 -9.80 -0.16
N ASN A 150 -16.93 -9.50 -0.12
CA ASN A 150 -18.05 -10.31 -0.55
C ASN A 150 -18.23 -10.25 -2.09
N THR A 151 -17.98 -11.36 -2.76
CA THR A 151 -17.86 -11.44 -4.21
C THR A 151 -19.13 -11.12 -4.98
N TRP A 152 -20.32 -11.33 -4.40
CA TRP A 152 -21.56 -10.96 -5.09
C TRP A 152 -21.84 -9.45 -5.12
N LYS A 153 -21.12 -8.67 -4.29
CA LYS A 153 -21.14 -7.21 -4.35
C LYS A 153 -20.06 -6.63 -5.26
N ARG A 154 -18.98 -7.41 -5.48
CA ARG A 154 -17.97 -7.12 -6.49
C ARG A 154 -18.33 -7.83 -7.78
N SER A 155 -17.73 -7.43 -8.88
CA SER A 155 -17.77 -8.17 -10.13
C SER A 155 -16.76 -9.33 -10.12
N PRO A 156 -16.93 -10.37 -10.96
CA PRO A 156 -15.91 -11.35 -11.18
C PRO A 156 -14.65 -10.69 -11.76
N GLY A 157 -13.49 -11.22 -11.44
CA GLY A 157 -12.18 -10.69 -11.88
C GLY A 157 -11.16 -10.88 -10.79
N ASP A 158 -9.89 -10.84 -11.13
CA ASP A 158 -8.80 -11.17 -10.19
C ASP A 158 -8.61 -10.11 -9.11
N SER A 159 -9.15 -8.90 -9.31
CA SER A 159 -9.07 -7.78 -8.37
C SER A 159 -7.62 -7.42 -8.00
N LEU A 160 -6.79 -7.15 -9.05
CA LEU A 160 -5.40 -6.74 -8.84
C LEU A 160 -5.31 -5.37 -8.15
N TYR A 161 -4.43 -5.12 -7.23
CA TYR A 161 -3.33 -5.94 -6.70
C TYR A 161 -3.63 -6.32 -5.24
N THR A 162 -4.73 -6.98 -5.01
CA THR A 162 -5.16 -7.42 -3.68
C THR A 162 -4.72 -8.85 -3.39
N SER A 163 -4.73 -9.22 -2.12
CA SER A 163 -4.45 -10.58 -1.61
C SER A 163 -3.17 -11.19 -2.17
N GLY A 164 -2.09 -10.41 -2.16
CA GLY A 164 -0.81 -10.80 -2.74
C GLY A 164 0.37 -10.04 -2.18
N GLN A 165 1.47 -10.08 -2.91
CA GLN A 165 2.71 -9.37 -2.61
C GLN A 165 3.08 -8.48 -3.79
N VAL A 166 3.31 -7.19 -3.54
CA VAL A 166 3.76 -6.22 -4.53
C VAL A 166 5.23 -5.91 -4.31
N TYR A 167 5.99 -5.95 -5.37
CA TYR A 167 7.41 -5.62 -5.40
C TYR A 167 7.55 -4.21 -5.97
N ILE A 168 8.21 -3.32 -5.21
CA ILE A 168 8.22 -1.88 -5.46
C ILE A 168 9.65 -1.38 -5.62
N GLU A 169 9.88 -0.56 -6.63
CA GLU A 169 11.12 0.19 -6.81
C GLU A 169 11.17 1.35 -5.80
N PRO A 170 12.20 1.44 -4.92
CA PRO A 170 12.18 2.37 -3.81
C PRO A 170 12.13 3.85 -4.20
N SER A 171 12.81 4.27 -5.27
CA SER A 171 12.95 5.69 -5.60
C SER A 171 11.68 6.31 -6.19
N THR A 172 10.85 5.52 -6.85
CA THR A 172 9.66 5.99 -7.58
C THR A 172 8.34 5.46 -7.04
N GLY A 173 8.38 4.37 -6.27
CA GLY A 173 7.19 3.65 -5.84
C GLY A 173 6.52 2.82 -6.95
N GLU A 174 7.19 2.65 -8.10
CA GLU A 174 6.62 1.87 -9.20
C GLU A 174 6.64 0.38 -8.91
N PRO A 175 5.54 -0.34 -9.15
CA PRO A 175 5.51 -1.79 -9.08
C PRO A 175 6.43 -2.41 -10.14
N VAL A 176 7.34 -3.29 -9.72
CA VAL A 176 8.25 -4.05 -10.59
C VAL A 176 7.89 -5.52 -10.67
N GLY A 177 6.95 -5.97 -9.84
CA GLY A 177 6.44 -7.33 -9.83
C GLY A 177 5.26 -7.48 -8.89
N PHE A 178 4.54 -8.58 -9.07
CA PHE A 178 3.40 -8.94 -8.23
C PHE A 178 3.21 -10.46 -8.21
N PHE A 179 2.83 -10.98 -7.07
CA PHE A 179 2.39 -12.36 -6.91
C PHE A 179 1.09 -12.39 -6.11
N GLN A 180 0.01 -12.86 -6.73
CA GLN A 180 -1.29 -12.96 -6.08
C GLN A 180 -1.46 -14.33 -5.46
N HIS A 181 -1.78 -14.38 -4.17
CA HIS A 181 -2.05 -15.63 -3.45
C HIS A 181 -3.46 -16.13 -3.75
N THR A 182 -4.43 -15.24 -3.76
CA THR A 182 -5.85 -15.56 -3.85
C THR A 182 -6.54 -14.59 -4.81
N PRO A 183 -6.63 -14.94 -6.12
CA PRO A 183 -7.42 -14.16 -7.07
C PRO A 183 -8.88 -14.05 -6.63
N ASN A 184 -9.47 -12.85 -6.76
CA ASN A 184 -10.85 -12.56 -6.37
C ASN A 184 -11.20 -13.06 -4.95
N ASP A 185 -10.35 -12.80 -3.99
CA ASP A 185 -10.45 -13.29 -2.61
C ASP A 185 -11.86 -13.05 -2.03
N ALA A 186 -12.56 -14.14 -1.73
CA ALA A 186 -13.89 -14.16 -1.14
C ALA A 186 -13.89 -14.63 0.32
N TRP A 187 -12.71 -14.88 0.88
CA TRP A 187 -12.48 -15.55 2.14
C TRP A 187 -11.82 -14.65 3.17
N ASP A 188 -11.44 -13.43 2.76
CA ASP A 188 -10.68 -12.50 3.60
C ASP A 188 -9.30 -13.08 4.01
N PHE A 189 -8.64 -13.76 3.08
CA PHE A 189 -7.31 -14.33 3.33
C PHE A 189 -6.22 -13.29 3.33
N SER A 190 -6.35 -12.26 2.49
CA SER A 190 -5.33 -11.23 2.32
C SER A 190 -3.95 -11.79 1.89
N GLY A 191 -2.95 -10.95 1.80
CA GLY A 191 -1.55 -11.29 1.55
C GLY A 191 -0.58 -10.55 2.47
N ASN A 192 -1.06 -10.01 3.57
CA ASN A 192 -0.36 -9.04 4.41
C ASN A 192 0.68 -9.59 5.39
N ASN A 193 0.94 -10.89 5.40
CA ASN A 193 1.93 -11.43 6.31
C ASN A 193 3.32 -10.80 6.09
N PRO A 194 4.08 -10.53 7.17
CA PRO A 194 5.46 -10.05 7.04
C PRO A 194 6.29 -11.00 6.18
N ILE A 195 7.04 -10.42 5.25
CA ILE A 195 7.89 -11.18 4.32
C ILE A 195 9.23 -11.45 4.98
N VAL A 196 9.62 -12.72 5.05
CA VAL A 196 10.93 -13.14 5.53
C VAL A 196 11.82 -13.50 4.33
N LEU A 197 12.95 -12.80 4.22
CA LEU A 197 13.94 -13.04 3.18
C LEU A 197 15.03 -13.97 3.72
N PHE A 198 15.45 -14.95 2.93
CA PHE A 198 16.57 -15.83 3.24
C PHE A 198 17.25 -16.33 1.97
N ASP A 199 18.53 -16.67 2.08
CA ASP A 199 19.26 -17.30 1.00
C ASP A 199 19.11 -18.83 1.08
N LEU A 200 18.82 -19.44 -0.07
CA LEU A 200 18.88 -20.89 -0.20
C LEU A 200 20.28 -21.27 -0.67
N GLU A 201 21.01 -22.03 0.14
CA GLU A 201 22.20 -22.73 -0.33
C GLU A 201 21.75 -23.83 -1.32
N LYS A 202 22.38 -23.86 -2.49
CA LYS A 202 22.12 -24.88 -3.51
C LYS A 202 23.00 -26.09 -3.28
#